data_17684c19b1f3ae3594ae028ee5b49307
#
_entry.id   17684c19b1f3ae3594ae028ee5b49307
#
_cell.length_a   1.000
_cell.length_b   1.000
_cell.length_c   1.000
_cell.angle_alpha   90.00
_cell.angle_beta   90.00
_cell.angle_gamma   90.00
#
_symmetry.space_group_name_H-M   'P 1'
#
loop_
_entity.id
_entity.type
_entity.pdbx_description
1 polymer ?
#
loop_
_entity_poly.entity_id
_entity_poly.type
_entity_poly.pdbx_seq_one_letter_code
_entity_poly.pdbx_strand_id
1 'polypeptide(L)'
;MANMLSMHLLCALSAAAVAQASQIFSNTGTMSGWDAYTRENKGTVQEVTNVVYKGSTALKMTQVYDPSWTGRYHSEAVKYNVYKKGDTGFYGFAFRLQENWQFSPAQSYNLAQFIADFTDLGCSETYMPSTMVWLEGDQLATRVKYGEVCPTSSQLTRSFKNLATVTPGVWHRVELQVSWKSDSTGYFKLWYDGEKVTETYNIPTNVGDGRPFQFRVGLYANGWHDSGYQGTQPTRQVWYDQIAAGSVFADANPDGW
;
A
#
# COMPACT_ATOMS: atom_id res chain seq x y z
N MET A 1 67.43 -15.52 32.03
CA MET A 1 66.02 -15.46 32.47
C MET A 1 65.26 -14.68 31.43
N ALA A 2 64.56 -15.37 30.56
CA ALA A 2 63.77 -14.73 29.48
C ALA A 2 62.28 -14.79 29.88
N ASN A 3 61.68 -13.61 30.01
CA ASN A 3 60.25 -13.49 30.28
C ASN A 3 59.49 -13.60 28.95
N MET A 4 58.67 -14.67 28.76
CA MET A 4 57.71 -14.78 27.71
C MET A 4 56.41 -14.09 28.15
N LEU A 5 56.08 -12.95 27.53
CA LEU A 5 54.76 -12.35 27.58
C LEU A 5 53.80 -13.14 26.68
N SER A 6 52.82 -13.79 27.27
CA SER A 6 51.74 -14.44 26.57
C SER A 6 50.67 -13.37 26.20
N MET A 7 50.50 -13.09 24.92
CA MET A 7 49.49 -12.18 24.37
C MET A 7 48.20 -12.98 24.13
N HIS A 8 47.19 -12.82 25.00
CA HIS A 8 45.87 -13.40 24.81
C HIS A 8 45.06 -12.53 23.84
N LEU A 9 44.84 -13.07 22.61
CA LEU A 9 43.98 -12.46 21.62
C LEU A 9 42.52 -12.77 21.99
N LEU A 10 41.78 -11.77 22.53
CA LEU A 10 40.34 -11.88 22.69
C LEU A 10 39.68 -11.70 21.32
N CYS A 11 39.17 -12.79 20.75
CA CYS A 11 38.27 -12.74 19.60
C CYS A 11 36.86 -12.35 20.12
N ALA A 12 36.46 -11.09 19.94
CA ALA A 12 35.08 -10.68 20.16
C ALA A 12 34.21 -11.18 19.00
N LEU A 13 33.45 -12.24 19.25
CA LEU A 13 32.36 -12.65 18.35
C LEU A 13 31.23 -11.61 18.44
N SER A 14 31.11 -10.76 17.48
CA SER A 14 29.89 -9.96 17.29
C SER A 14 28.76 -10.89 16.81
N ALA A 15 27.84 -11.25 17.69
CA ALA A 15 26.61 -11.89 17.32
C ALA A 15 25.77 -10.88 16.54
N ALA A 16 25.74 -10.99 15.21
CA ALA A 16 24.74 -10.30 14.40
C ALA A 16 23.38 -10.86 14.78
N ALA A 17 22.54 -10.06 15.41
CA ALA A 17 21.14 -10.42 15.64
C ALA A 17 20.47 -10.57 14.26
N VAL A 18 20.21 -11.79 13.86
CA VAL A 18 19.36 -12.08 12.69
C VAL A 18 17.95 -11.64 13.09
N ALA A 19 17.44 -10.57 12.49
CA ALA A 19 16.06 -10.18 12.66
C ALA A 19 15.19 -11.37 12.21
N GLN A 20 14.45 -11.94 13.14
CA GLN A 20 13.57 -13.06 12.85
C GLN A 20 12.42 -12.52 11.98
N ALA A 21 12.26 -13.09 10.80
CA ALA A 21 11.14 -12.77 9.90
C ALA A 21 9.82 -12.97 10.64
N SER A 22 8.92 -11.98 10.58
CA SER A 22 7.60 -12.03 11.20
C SER A 22 6.58 -11.51 10.21
N GLN A 23 5.88 -12.43 9.56
CA GLN A 23 4.75 -12.12 8.72
C GLN A 23 3.60 -11.61 9.60
N ILE A 24 3.16 -10.38 9.37
CA ILE A 24 2.06 -9.72 10.11
C ILE A 24 0.71 -10.18 9.52
N PHE A 25 0.65 -10.30 8.19
CA PHE A 25 -0.53 -10.65 7.45
C PHE A 25 -0.13 -11.21 6.08
N SER A 26 -0.88 -12.21 5.59
CA SER A 26 -0.81 -12.65 4.19
C SER A 26 -2.18 -13.12 3.69
N ASN A 27 -2.40 -12.97 2.39
CA ASN A 27 -3.60 -13.43 1.70
C ASN A 27 -3.25 -13.79 0.25
N THR A 28 -3.63 -14.99 -0.16
CA THR A 28 -3.38 -15.57 -1.49
C THR A 28 -4.57 -15.40 -2.43
N GLY A 29 -5.21 -14.23 -2.42
CA GLY A 29 -6.35 -13.94 -3.28
C GLY A 29 -7.68 -14.54 -2.80
N THR A 30 -7.83 -14.79 -1.50
CA THR A 30 -9.05 -15.34 -0.90
C THR A 30 -9.90 -14.29 -0.21
N MET A 31 -11.23 -14.54 -0.12
CA MET A 31 -12.13 -13.70 0.67
C MET A 31 -11.93 -13.88 2.18
N SER A 32 -11.34 -14.95 2.65
CA SER A 32 -11.07 -15.16 4.07
C SER A 32 -9.84 -14.40 4.54
N GLY A 33 -9.74 -14.12 5.84
CA GLY A 33 -8.56 -13.49 6.47
C GLY A 33 -8.56 -11.95 6.50
N TRP A 34 -9.49 -11.30 5.87
CA TRP A 34 -9.69 -9.85 5.93
C TRP A 34 -10.62 -9.48 7.10
N ASP A 35 -10.43 -8.28 7.65
CA ASP A 35 -11.25 -7.81 8.77
C ASP A 35 -12.54 -7.14 8.28
N ALA A 36 -12.51 -6.54 7.08
CA ALA A 36 -13.69 -5.90 6.46
C ALA A 36 -13.55 -5.77 4.95
N TYR A 37 -14.66 -5.39 4.32
CA TYR A 37 -14.73 -5.01 2.90
C TYR A 37 -15.50 -3.71 2.75
N THR A 38 -14.94 -2.77 2.00
CA THR A 38 -15.66 -1.58 1.56
C THR A 38 -16.24 -1.85 0.17
N ARG A 39 -17.55 -1.71 0.02
CA ARG A 39 -18.28 -1.86 -1.24
C ARG A 39 -19.28 -0.73 -1.33
N GLU A 40 -19.00 0.26 -2.14
CA GLU A 40 -19.88 1.43 -2.28
C GLU A 40 -20.61 1.37 -3.62
N ASN A 41 -21.84 1.85 -3.62
CA ASN A 41 -22.76 1.84 -4.77
C ASN A 41 -22.88 0.43 -5.39
N LYS A 42 -22.42 0.26 -6.63
CA LYS A 42 -22.42 -1.00 -7.38
C LYS A 42 -21.07 -1.73 -7.30
N GLY A 43 -20.21 -1.32 -6.37
CA GLY A 43 -18.90 -1.92 -6.17
C GLY A 43 -18.96 -3.34 -5.64
N THR A 44 -18.05 -4.20 -6.09
CA THR A 44 -17.95 -5.60 -5.65
C THR A 44 -16.53 -6.00 -5.30
N VAL A 45 -16.42 -6.92 -4.35
CA VAL A 45 -15.19 -7.67 -4.02
C VAL A 45 -15.56 -9.15 -4.11
N GLN A 46 -14.87 -9.91 -4.94
CA GLN A 46 -15.17 -11.31 -5.23
C GLN A 46 -13.90 -12.15 -5.30
N GLU A 47 -13.93 -13.36 -4.76
CA GLU A 47 -12.93 -14.38 -5.03
C GLU A 47 -13.22 -15.01 -6.38
N VAL A 48 -12.18 -15.15 -7.22
CA VAL A 48 -12.27 -15.71 -8.57
C VAL A 48 -11.15 -16.70 -8.84
N THR A 49 -11.36 -17.60 -9.81
CA THR A 49 -10.42 -18.67 -10.17
C THR A 49 -9.92 -18.59 -11.63
N ASN A 50 -10.44 -17.64 -12.39
CA ASN A 50 -10.17 -17.54 -13.85
C ASN A 50 -9.05 -16.54 -14.21
N VAL A 51 -8.67 -15.66 -13.30
CA VAL A 51 -7.57 -14.71 -13.45
C VAL A 51 -6.79 -14.71 -12.15
N VAL A 52 -5.70 -15.44 -12.10
CA VAL A 52 -4.92 -15.72 -10.89
C VAL A 52 -3.45 -15.44 -11.18
N TYR A 53 -2.71 -14.92 -10.20
CA TYR A 53 -1.26 -14.74 -10.27
C TYR A 53 -0.53 -16.00 -9.82
N LYS A 54 -0.83 -16.45 -8.59
CA LYS A 54 -0.30 -17.70 -8.01
C LYS A 54 -1.41 -18.48 -7.30
N GLY A 55 -1.24 -19.78 -7.21
CA GLY A 55 -2.21 -20.66 -6.53
C GLY A 55 -3.51 -20.82 -7.31
N SER A 56 -4.66 -20.75 -6.65
CA SER A 56 -5.96 -21.12 -7.21
C SER A 56 -6.98 -19.99 -7.29
N THR A 57 -6.75 -18.88 -6.60
CA THR A 57 -7.71 -17.78 -6.47
C THR A 57 -7.05 -16.42 -6.56
N ALA A 58 -7.83 -15.39 -6.91
CA ALA A 58 -7.48 -13.99 -6.78
C ALA A 58 -8.72 -13.19 -6.33
N LEU A 59 -8.51 -12.04 -5.73
CA LEU A 59 -9.58 -11.09 -5.42
C LEU A 59 -9.83 -10.18 -6.62
N LYS A 60 -11.06 -10.16 -7.11
CA LYS A 60 -11.51 -9.26 -8.16
C LYS A 60 -12.30 -8.11 -7.55
N MET A 61 -11.85 -6.90 -7.77
CA MET A 61 -12.50 -5.65 -7.37
C MET A 61 -13.14 -5.01 -8.59
N THR A 62 -14.42 -4.67 -8.51
CA THR A 62 -15.14 -4.02 -9.61
C THR A 62 -15.79 -2.74 -9.10
N GLN A 63 -15.69 -1.66 -9.86
CA GLN A 63 -16.48 -0.45 -9.69
C GLN A 63 -17.25 -0.14 -10.97
N VAL A 64 -18.45 0.42 -10.78
CA VAL A 64 -19.34 0.85 -11.87
C VAL A 64 -19.75 2.29 -11.61
N TYR A 65 -19.44 3.17 -12.56
CA TYR A 65 -19.87 4.55 -12.49
C TYR A 65 -21.39 4.67 -12.57
N ASP A 66 -21.94 5.52 -11.73
CA ASP A 66 -23.37 5.83 -11.66
C ASP A 66 -23.53 7.35 -11.53
N PRO A 67 -24.08 8.03 -12.55
CA PRO A 67 -24.23 9.49 -12.53
C PRO A 67 -25.19 9.98 -11.44
N SER A 68 -26.02 9.11 -10.87
CA SER A 68 -26.91 9.45 -9.76
C SER A 68 -26.26 9.30 -8.37
N TRP A 69 -25.07 8.66 -8.30
CA TRP A 69 -24.35 8.45 -7.06
C TRP A 69 -23.44 9.63 -6.74
N THR A 70 -23.60 10.20 -5.56
CA THR A 70 -22.82 11.36 -5.09
C THR A 70 -21.74 11.00 -4.07
N GLY A 71 -21.68 9.73 -3.66
CA GLY A 71 -20.67 9.21 -2.74
C GLY A 71 -19.39 8.77 -3.45
N ARG A 72 -18.53 8.11 -2.69
CA ARG A 72 -17.25 7.60 -3.21
C ARG A 72 -17.45 6.23 -3.87
N TYR A 73 -16.41 5.71 -4.54
CA TYR A 73 -16.46 4.48 -5.34
C TYR A 73 -15.38 3.49 -4.87
N HIS A 74 -15.53 2.97 -3.64
CA HIS A 74 -14.62 1.97 -3.09
C HIS A 74 -15.10 0.54 -3.35
N SER A 75 -14.14 -0.33 -3.73
CA SER A 75 -14.21 -1.79 -3.71
C SER A 75 -12.90 -2.30 -3.14
N GLU A 76 -12.79 -2.44 -1.82
CA GLU A 76 -11.53 -2.69 -1.12
C GLU A 76 -11.67 -3.82 -0.10
N ALA A 77 -10.60 -4.58 0.07
CA ALA A 77 -10.37 -5.49 1.18
C ALA A 77 -9.51 -4.78 2.23
N VAL A 78 -9.89 -4.92 3.50
CA VAL A 78 -9.35 -4.12 4.61
C VAL A 78 -8.73 -5.03 5.66
N LYS A 79 -7.46 -4.76 6.00
CA LYS A 79 -6.77 -5.34 7.13
C LYS A 79 -6.49 -4.26 8.17
N TYR A 80 -7.02 -4.44 9.40
CA TYR A 80 -6.85 -3.49 10.50
C TYR A 80 -5.53 -3.67 11.22
N ASN A 81 -5.08 -2.62 11.88
CA ASN A 81 -3.97 -2.63 12.84
C ASN A 81 -2.66 -3.18 12.28
N VAL A 82 -2.33 -2.85 11.02
CA VAL A 82 -1.16 -3.39 10.34
C VAL A 82 0.12 -2.66 10.74
N TYR A 83 0.04 -1.37 11.06
CA TYR A 83 1.16 -0.58 11.58
C TYR A 83 0.67 0.62 12.39
N LYS A 84 1.60 1.24 13.10
CA LYS A 84 1.43 2.53 13.80
C LYS A 84 2.70 3.37 13.66
N LYS A 85 2.61 4.63 14.06
CA LYS A 85 3.78 5.50 14.14
C LYS A 85 4.87 4.86 15.02
N GLY A 86 6.08 4.80 14.51
CA GLY A 86 7.24 4.17 15.15
C GLY A 86 7.67 2.86 14.49
N ASP A 87 6.74 2.16 13.86
CA ASP A 87 7.02 0.87 13.23
C ASP A 87 7.85 1.01 11.94
N THR A 88 8.43 -0.10 11.53
CA THR A 88 9.05 -0.29 10.21
C THR A 88 8.55 -1.60 9.65
N GLY A 89 8.11 -1.60 8.40
CA GLY A 89 7.55 -2.78 7.77
C GLY A 89 7.67 -2.79 6.26
N PHE A 90 7.41 -3.97 5.70
CA PHE A 90 7.26 -4.23 4.27
C PHE A 90 5.82 -4.59 3.97
N TYR A 91 5.31 -4.12 2.83
CA TYR A 91 3.93 -4.29 2.38
C TYR A 91 3.94 -4.57 0.89
N GLY A 92 3.30 -5.64 0.47
CA GLY A 92 3.34 -6.03 -0.94
C GLY A 92 2.02 -6.61 -1.44
N PHE A 93 1.84 -6.54 -2.76
CA PHE A 93 0.71 -7.16 -3.45
C PHE A 93 1.01 -7.29 -4.94
N ALA A 94 0.46 -8.33 -5.57
CA ALA A 94 0.33 -8.41 -7.01
C ALA A 94 -1.03 -7.82 -7.42
N PHE A 95 -1.07 -7.09 -8.54
CA PHE A 95 -2.30 -6.57 -9.11
C PHE A 95 -2.32 -6.69 -10.63
N ARG A 96 -3.52 -6.74 -11.22
CA ARG A 96 -3.73 -6.76 -12.67
C ARG A 96 -4.93 -5.91 -13.02
N LEU A 97 -4.75 -4.95 -13.91
CA LEU A 97 -5.86 -4.20 -14.50
C LEU A 97 -6.57 -5.07 -15.56
N GLN A 98 -7.86 -4.80 -15.82
CA GLN A 98 -8.55 -5.44 -16.94
C GLN A 98 -7.81 -5.16 -18.27
N GLU A 99 -7.89 -6.08 -19.23
CA GLU A 99 -7.13 -6.03 -20.48
C GLU A 99 -7.36 -4.77 -21.30
N ASN A 100 -8.59 -4.32 -21.35
CA ASN A 100 -9.00 -3.14 -22.13
C ASN A 100 -9.12 -1.87 -21.25
N TRP A 101 -8.30 -1.75 -20.20
CA TRP A 101 -8.33 -0.58 -19.33
C TRP A 101 -8.06 0.71 -20.08
N GLN A 102 -9.00 1.66 -20.02
CA GLN A 102 -8.90 2.95 -20.68
C GLN A 102 -8.11 3.92 -19.81
N PHE A 103 -6.89 4.29 -20.24
CA PHE A 103 -6.04 5.27 -19.56
C PHE A 103 -6.31 6.72 -20.00
N SER A 104 -6.95 6.91 -21.16
CA SER A 104 -7.26 8.24 -21.68
C SER A 104 -8.78 8.45 -21.77
N PRO A 105 -9.31 9.58 -21.29
CA PRO A 105 -8.61 10.64 -20.58
C PRO A 105 -8.04 10.15 -19.25
N ALA A 106 -6.94 10.79 -18.80
CA ALA A 106 -6.27 10.41 -17.54
C ALA A 106 -7.19 10.68 -16.35
N GLN A 107 -7.39 9.65 -15.53
CA GLN A 107 -8.11 9.73 -14.26
C GLN A 107 -7.34 9.01 -13.16
N SER A 108 -7.60 9.39 -11.92
CA SER A 108 -6.98 8.78 -10.75
C SER A 108 -7.77 7.57 -10.27
N TYR A 109 -7.06 6.46 -10.04
CA TYR A 109 -7.59 5.22 -9.46
C TYR A 109 -6.65 4.73 -8.37
N ASN A 110 -7.11 4.72 -7.13
CA ASN A 110 -6.32 4.26 -6.02
C ASN A 110 -6.33 2.72 -5.96
N LEU A 111 -5.14 2.13 -5.81
CA LEU A 111 -4.90 0.68 -5.78
C LEU A 111 -4.64 0.16 -4.36
N ALA A 112 -4.04 0.98 -3.50
CA ALA A 112 -3.80 0.63 -2.11
C ALA A 112 -3.79 1.88 -1.22
N GLN A 113 -4.23 1.71 0.02
CA GLN A 113 -4.25 2.77 1.03
C GLN A 113 -3.71 2.27 2.36
N PHE A 114 -2.96 3.16 3.01
CA PHE A 114 -2.54 3.05 4.41
C PHE A 114 -3.28 4.15 5.16
N ILE A 115 -4.38 3.81 5.84
CA ILE A 115 -5.41 4.76 6.28
C ILE A 115 -5.82 4.50 7.73
N ALA A 116 -6.20 5.55 8.45
CA ALA A 116 -6.79 5.41 9.77
C ALA A 116 -8.08 6.24 9.89
N ASP A 117 -8.90 5.88 10.86
CA ASP A 117 -10.11 6.60 11.27
C ASP A 117 -9.73 7.65 12.31
N PHE A 118 -10.08 8.91 12.04
CA PHE A 118 -9.82 10.08 12.88
C PHE A 118 -11.12 10.79 13.30
N THR A 119 -12.26 10.14 13.14
CA THR A 119 -13.59 10.69 13.47
C THR A 119 -13.66 11.20 14.91
N ASP A 120 -12.94 10.55 15.83
CA ASP A 120 -12.88 10.91 17.24
C ASP A 120 -12.20 12.25 17.55
N LEU A 121 -11.38 12.78 16.61
CA LEU A 121 -10.70 14.05 16.83
C LEU A 121 -11.60 15.27 16.64
N GLY A 122 -12.79 15.11 16.04
CA GLY A 122 -13.77 16.20 15.87
C GLY A 122 -13.33 17.31 14.91
N CYS A 123 -12.22 17.16 14.17
CA CYS A 123 -11.88 18.00 13.04
C CYS A 123 -12.57 17.50 11.77
N SER A 124 -12.40 18.17 10.63
CA SER A 124 -13.08 17.81 9.39
C SER A 124 -12.58 16.50 8.75
N GLU A 125 -11.48 15.94 9.22
CA GLU A 125 -10.92 14.68 8.72
C GLU A 125 -11.58 13.50 9.44
N THR A 126 -12.16 12.59 8.68
CA THR A 126 -12.74 11.35 9.23
C THR A 126 -11.85 10.14 8.95
N TYR A 127 -11.51 9.89 7.68
CA TYR A 127 -10.59 8.85 7.25
C TYR A 127 -9.47 9.48 6.44
N MET A 128 -8.22 9.35 6.91
CA MET A 128 -7.08 9.96 6.24
C MET A 128 -6.03 8.91 5.89
N PRO A 129 -5.74 8.70 4.58
CA PRO A 129 -4.63 7.87 4.16
C PRO A 129 -3.30 8.60 4.34
N SER A 130 -2.41 8.05 5.20
CA SER A 130 -1.04 8.53 5.31
C SER A 130 -0.23 8.21 4.05
N THR A 131 -0.52 7.08 3.42
CA THR A 131 0.10 6.65 2.16
C THR A 131 -0.96 6.08 1.23
N MET A 132 -0.78 6.29 -0.05
CA MET A 132 -1.59 5.72 -1.13
C MET A 132 -0.67 5.28 -2.26
N VAL A 133 -1.08 4.23 -2.97
CA VAL A 133 -0.52 3.84 -4.27
C VAL A 133 -1.65 3.95 -5.28
N TRP A 134 -1.47 4.74 -6.34
CA TRP A 134 -2.53 5.01 -7.31
C TRP A 134 -2.02 5.11 -8.74
N LEU A 135 -2.95 5.04 -9.69
CA LEU A 135 -2.72 5.38 -11.09
C LEU A 135 -3.09 6.84 -11.34
N GLU A 136 -2.29 7.54 -12.13
CA GLU A 136 -2.61 8.81 -12.76
C GLU A 136 -2.45 8.65 -14.28
N GLY A 137 -3.54 8.38 -14.99
CA GLY A 137 -3.47 7.82 -16.33
C GLY A 137 -2.87 6.42 -16.30
N ASP A 138 -1.81 6.19 -17.06
CA ASP A 138 -1.04 4.94 -17.09
C ASP A 138 0.17 4.94 -16.13
N GLN A 139 0.38 6.02 -15.37
CA GLN A 139 1.53 6.16 -14.49
C GLN A 139 1.22 5.76 -13.06
N LEU A 140 2.08 4.93 -12.47
CA LEU A 140 2.07 4.63 -11.04
C LEU A 140 2.58 5.82 -10.25
N ALA A 141 1.89 6.12 -9.17
CA ALA A 141 2.25 7.19 -8.23
C ALA A 141 2.05 6.73 -6.78
N THR A 142 2.74 7.39 -5.86
CA THR A 142 2.57 7.22 -4.43
C THR A 142 2.80 8.53 -3.67
N ARG A 143 2.41 8.56 -2.41
CA ARG A 143 2.63 9.70 -1.52
C ARG A 143 2.81 9.26 -0.08
N VAL A 144 3.37 10.17 0.73
CA VAL A 144 3.29 10.14 2.19
C VAL A 144 2.66 11.43 2.69
N LYS A 145 1.77 11.33 3.68
CA LYS A 145 1.25 12.48 4.44
C LYS A 145 1.90 12.50 5.82
N TYR A 146 2.16 13.71 6.32
CA TYR A 146 2.80 13.94 7.62
C TYR A 146 2.32 15.27 8.21
N GLY A 147 2.83 15.65 9.38
CA GLY A 147 2.34 16.77 10.15
C GLY A 147 1.25 16.34 11.13
N GLU A 148 0.47 17.29 11.61
CA GLU A 148 -0.64 17.03 12.52
C GLU A 148 -1.91 16.68 11.75
N VAL A 149 -2.74 15.80 12.33
CA VAL A 149 -4.03 15.44 11.70
C VAL A 149 -4.98 16.62 11.71
N CYS A 150 -5.02 17.34 12.81
CA CYS A 150 -5.89 18.50 13.03
C CYS A 150 -5.08 19.75 13.41
N PRO A 151 -5.39 20.91 12.83
CA PRO A 151 -6.33 21.11 11.73
C PRO A 151 -5.81 20.51 10.42
N THR A 152 -6.69 20.23 9.46
CA THR A 152 -6.30 19.64 8.16
C THR A 152 -5.28 20.49 7.38
N SER A 153 -5.23 21.80 7.63
CA SER A 153 -4.21 22.69 7.08
C SER A 153 -2.78 22.42 7.57
N SER A 154 -2.63 21.66 8.65
CA SER A 154 -1.31 21.23 9.18
C SER A 154 -0.83 19.92 8.55
N GLN A 155 -1.65 19.26 7.73
CA GLN A 155 -1.26 18.08 6.98
C GLN A 155 -0.42 18.48 5.77
N LEU A 156 0.74 17.87 5.64
CA LEU A 156 1.65 18.04 4.52
C LEU A 156 1.70 16.76 3.68
N THR A 157 1.93 16.90 2.39
CA THR A 157 2.00 15.76 1.47
C THR A 157 3.28 15.83 0.64
N ARG A 158 3.99 14.72 0.57
CA ARG A 158 5.07 14.51 -0.40
C ARG A 158 4.62 13.45 -1.39
N SER A 159 4.50 13.80 -2.65
CA SER A 159 4.11 12.89 -3.74
C SER A 159 5.31 12.46 -4.56
N PHE A 160 5.27 11.22 -5.03
CA PHE A 160 6.21 10.61 -5.97
C PHE A 160 5.38 10.18 -7.18
N LYS A 161 5.61 10.81 -8.33
CA LYS A 161 4.81 10.63 -9.55
C LYS A 161 5.64 10.06 -10.68
N ASN A 162 4.98 9.48 -11.68
CA ASN A 162 5.60 8.91 -12.88
C ASN A 162 6.66 7.85 -12.53
N LEU A 163 6.34 6.98 -11.58
CA LEU A 163 7.27 5.99 -11.06
C LEU A 163 7.47 4.81 -12.02
N ALA A 164 6.40 4.40 -12.69
CA ALA A 164 6.41 3.33 -13.66
C ALA A 164 5.17 3.43 -14.57
N THR A 165 5.27 2.92 -15.79
CA THR A 165 4.12 2.75 -16.68
C THR A 165 3.45 1.41 -16.39
N VAL A 166 2.14 1.42 -16.18
CA VAL A 166 1.35 0.23 -15.87
C VAL A 166 0.71 -0.30 -17.15
N THR A 167 0.93 -1.58 -17.45
CA THR A 167 0.36 -2.27 -18.61
C THR A 167 -0.94 -2.95 -18.25
N PRO A 168 -2.05 -2.75 -18.97
CA PRO A 168 -3.31 -3.45 -18.71
C PRO A 168 -3.21 -4.92 -19.10
N GLY A 169 -3.97 -5.79 -18.45
CA GLY A 169 -4.01 -7.21 -18.75
C GLY A 169 -2.77 -8.01 -18.31
N VAL A 170 -1.81 -7.38 -17.63
CA VAL A 170 -0.59 -7.99 -17.12
C VAL A 170 -0.57 -7.91 -15.59
N TRP A 171 -0.06 -8.93 -14.93
CA TRP A 171 0.20 -8.91 -13.52
C TRP A 171 1.45 -8.09 -13.20
N HIS A 172 1.31 -7.15 -12.28
CA HIS A 172 2.36 -6.32 -11.74
C HIS A 172 2.49 -6.53 -10.25
N ARG A 173 3.67 -6.27 -9.71
CA ARG A 173 3.97 -6.39 -8.28
C ARG A 173 4.39 -5.05 -7.73
N VAL A 174 3.82 -4.72 -6.60
CA VAL A 174 4.21 -3.54 -5.81
C VAL A 174 4.69 -4.02 -4.46
N GLU A 175 5.80 -3.47 -4.00
CA GLU A 175 6.31 -3.67 -2.66
C GLU A 175 6.79 -2.34 -2.09
N LEU A 176 6.46 -2.09 -0.83
CA LEU A 176 6.87 -0.90 -0.10
C LEU A 176 7.69 -1.30 1.12
N GLN A 177 8.74 -0.54 1.43
CA GLN A 177 9.37 -0.51 2.74
C GLN A 177 9.19 0.88 3.35
N VAL A 178 8.60 0.95 4.52
CA VAL A 178 8.34 2.23 5.18
C VAL A 178 8.76 2.17 6.64
N SER A 179 9.54 3.16 7.07
CA SER A 179 9.74 3.47 8.49
C SER A 179 8.79 4.61 8.83
N TRP A 180 7.72 4.28 9.56
CA TRP A 180 6.61 5.17 9.87
C TRP A 180 6.97 6.16 10.96
N LYS A 181 7.45 7.34 10.58
CA LYS A 181 7.90 8.40 11.49
C LYS A 181 7.19 9.71 11.20
N SER A 182 6.89 10.48 12.25
CA SER A 182 6.35 11.84 12.11
C SER A 182 7.44 12.91 12.02
N ASP A 183 8.69 12.54 12.15
CA ASP A 183 9.88 13.38 12.02
C ASP A 183 10.77 12.94 10.84
N SER A 184 11.89 13.63 10.65
CA SER A 184 12.82 13.36 9.55
C SER A 184 13.70 12.11 9.73
N THR A 185 13.40 11.22 10.67
CA THR A 185 14.13 9.95 10.83
C THR A 185 13.53 8.80 10.03
N GLY A 186 12.39 9.02 9.36
CA GLY A 186 11.72 8.04 8.52
C GLY A 186 12.36 7.88 7.14
N TYR A 187 11.92 6.86 6.46
CA TYR A 187 12.25 6.60 5.06
C TYR A 187 11.12 5.88 4.34
N PHE A 188 11.11 6.02 3.01
CA PHE A 188 10.13 5.41 2.12
C PHE A 188 10.83 4.83 0.90
N LYS A 189 10.50 3.57 0.56
CA LYS A 189 10.97 2.88 -0.64
C LYS A 189 9.81 2.17 -1.31
N LEU A 190 9.81 2.13 -2.65
CA LEU A 190 8.86 1.38 -3.44
C LEU A 190 9.57 0.65 -4.57
N TRP A 191 9.23 -0.62 -4.74
CA TRP A 191 9.61 -1.46 -5.88
C TRP A 191 8.38 -1.74 -6.73
N TYR A 192 8.59 -1.76 -8.02
CA TYR A 192 7.61 -2.13 -9.03
C TYR A 192 8.22 -3.20 -9.94
N ASP A 193 7.59 -4.35 -10.04
CA ASP A 193 8.06 -5.53 -10.76
C ASP A 193 9.51 -5.94 -10.41
N GLY A 194 9.89 -5.74 -9.16
CA GLY A 194 11.21 -6.06 -8.63
C GLY A 194 12.25 -4.95 -8.77
N GLU A 195 11.97 -3.88 -9.53
CA GLU A 195 12.84 -2.72 -9.65
C GLU A 195 12.48 -1.65 -8.61
N LYS A 196 13.49 -1.11 -7.93
CA LYS A 196 13.28 -0.02 -6.97
C LYS A 196 13.10 1.30 -7.71
N VAL A 197 11.85 1.78 -7.76
CA VAL A 197 11.46 2.99 -8.52
C VAL A 197 11.50 4.27 -7.70
N THR A 198 11.53 4.18 -6.37
CA THR A 198 11.82 5.32 -5.50
C THR A 198 12.43 4.88 -4.18
N GLU A 199 13.33 5.73 -3.66
CA GLU A 199 13.95 5.59 -2.36
C GLU A 199 14.25 6.97 -1.78
N THR A 200 13.73 7.25 -0.58
CA THR A 200 13.96 8.53 0.08
C THR A 200 14.14 8.31 1.57
N TYR A 201 15.18 8.88 2.11
CA TYR A 201 15.52 8.88 3.53
C TYR A 201 15.35 10.26 4.15
N ASN A 202 15.40 10.31 5.47
CA ASN A 202 15.36 11.53 6.25
C ASN A 202 14.08 12.37 5.97
N ILE A 203 12.95 11.68 5.90
CA ILE A 203 11.64 12.29 5.68
C ILE A 203 10.63 11.83 6.71
N PRO A 204 9.67 12.67 7.10
CA PRO A 204 8.48 12.20 7.79
C PRO A 204 7.60 11.39 6.81
N THR A 205 7.05 10.29 7.30
CA THR A 205 6.26 9.32 6.51
C THR A 205 4.88 9.06 7.11
N ASN A 206 4.60 9.60 8.29
CA ASN A 206 3.32 9.47 8.97
C ASN A 206 2.97 10.76 9.72
N VAL A 207 1.71 10.91 10.02
CA VAL A 207 1.21 12.02 10.87
C VAL A 207 1.63 11.84 12.34
N GLY A 208 1.50 12.90 13.14
CA GLY A 208 1.87 12.95 14.55
C GLY A 208 1.03 12.09 15.50
N ASP A 209 0.10 11.28 15.00
CA ASP A 209 -0.80 10.43 15.77
C ASP A 209 -0.25 9.00 15.93
N GLY A 210 -0.52 8.36 17.07
CA GLY A 210 -0.03 7.03 17.42
C GLY A 210 -1.03 5.89 17.23
N ARG A 211 -2.22 6.16 16.69
CA ARG A 211 -3.23 5.11 16.44
C ARG A 211 -2.75 4.10 15.41
N PRO A 212 -3.29 2.87 15.42
CA PRO A 212 -3.00 1.90 14.40
C PRO A 212 -3.67 2.26 13.06
N PHE A 213 -2.98 1.94 11.97
CA PHE A 213 -3.44 2.13 10.61
C PHE A 213 -3.86 0.81 9.98
N GLN A 214 -4.74 0.93 9.00
CA GLN A 214 -5.23 -0.15 8.17
C GLN A 214 -4.39 -0.23 6.88
N PHE A 215 -4.21 -1.43 6.37
CA PHE A 215 -3.75 -1.67 5.01
C PHE A 215 -4.94 -2.13 4.17
N ARG A 216 -5.22 -1.41 3.11
CA ARG A 216 -6.29 -1.72 2.17
C ARG A 216 -5.72 -1.92 0.78
N VAL A 217 -6.20 -2.95 0.08
CA VAL A 217 -5.99 -3.13 -1.35
C VAL A 217 -7.34 -3.16 -2.04
N GLY A 218 -7.42 -2.58 -3.23
CA GLY A 218 -8.67 -2.58 -3.97
C GLY A 218 -8.76 -1.46 -4.99
N LEU A 219 -9.90 -1.35 -5.60
CA LEU A 219 -10.21 -0.30 -6.56
C LEU A 219 -11.02 0.79 -5.89
N TYR A 220 -10.38 1.94 -5.67
CA TYR A 220 -11.09 3.16 -5.36
C TYR A 220 -10.98 4.11 -6.56
N ALA A 221 -12.07 4.27 -7.31
CA ALA A 221 -12.15 5.18 -8.44
C ALA A 221 -12.33 6.63 -7.95
N ASN A 222 -11.33 7.14 -7.23
CA ASN A 222 -11.37 8.45 -6.59
C ASN A 222 -11.54 9.59 -7.59
N GLY A 223 -10.97 9.48 -8.79
CA GLY A 223 -11.14 10.47 -9.85
C GLY A 223 -12.60 10.68 -10.25
N TRP A 224 -13.44 9.67 -10.15
CA TRP A 224 -14.87 9.78 -10.48
C TRP A 224 -15.63 10.68 -9.53
N HIS A 225 -15.27 10.66 -8.24
CA HIS A 225 -15.84 11.53 -7.22
C HIS A 225 -15.16 12.91 -7.20
N ASP A 226 -13.82 12.94 -7.26
CA ASP A 226 -13.05 14.16 -6.98
C ASP A 226 -13.01 15.13 -8.18
N SER A 227 -13.08 14.59 -9.42
CA SER A 227 -12.92 15.36 -10.67
C SER A 227 -14.05 15.14 -11.69
N GLY A 228 -15.04 14.32 -11.33
CA GLY A 228 -16.08 13.86 -12.25
C GLY A 228 -15.59 12.75 -13.19
N TYR A 229 -16.49 11.83 -13.52
CA TYR A 229 -16.21 10.75 -14.47
C TYR A 229 -15.90 11.28 -15.87
N GLN A 230 -14.86 10.75 -16.46
CA GLN A 230 -14.46 11.04 -17.85
C GLN A 230 -14.22 9.74 -18.61
N GLY A 231 -14.36 9.82 -19.92
CA GLY A 231 -14.16 8.67 -20.80
C GLY A 231 -15.43 7.88 -21.09
N THR A 232 -15.27 6.67 -21.62
CA THR A 232 -16.37 5.84 -22.13
C THR A 232 -16.41 4.44 -21.50
N GLN A 233 -15.61 4.18 -20.47
CA GLN A 233 -15.54 2.88 -19.81
C GLN A 233 -16.02 2.98 -18.35
N PRO A 234 -17.34 2.93 -18.09
CA PRO A 234 -17.91 3.13 -16.77
C PRO A 234 -17.67 1.96 -15.81
N THR A 235 -17.22 0.82 -16.31
CA THR A 235 -16.87 -0.34 -15.46
C THR A 235 -15.36 -0.54 -15.44
N ARG A 236 -14.79 -0.61 -14.24
CA ARG A 236 -13.37 -0.86 -14.00
C ARG A 236 -13.20 -2.08 -13.13
N GLN A 237 -12.19 -2.90 -13.45
CA GLN A 237 -11.88 -4.12 -12.72
C GLN A 237 -10.38 -4.24 -12.46
N VAL A 238 -10.03 -4.58 -11.23
CA VAL A 238 -8.65 -4.87 -10.82
C VAL A 238 -8.65 -6.19 -10.05
N TRP A 239 -7.69 -7.05 -10.34
CA TRP A 239 -7.44 -8.29 -9.58
C TRP A 239 -6.26 -8.11 -8.66
N TYR A 240 -6.32 -8.76 -7.51
CA TYR A 240 -5.26 -8.77 -6.49
C TYR A 240 -4.95 -10.19 -6.06
N ASP A 241 -3.67 -10.44 -5.82
CA ASP A 241 -3.17 -11.72 -5.34
C ASP A 241 -1.90 -11.51 -4.53
N GLN A 242 -1.48 -12.48 -3.73
CA GLN A 242 -0.24 -12.46 -2.96
C GLN A 242 -0.06 -11.14 -2.18
N ILE A 243 -1.05 -10.81 -1.34
CA ILE A 243 -1.05 -9.59 -0.54
C ILE A 243 -0.46 -9.89 0.83
N ALA A 244 0.55 -9.13 1.26
CA ALA A 244 1.16 -9.36 2.57
C ALA A 244 1.73 -8.11 3.23
N ALA A 245 1.93 -8.22 4.53
CA ALA A 245 2.70 -7.30 5.36
C ALA A 245 3.62 -8.09 6.29
N GLY A 246 4.86 -7.61 6.47
CA GLY A 246 5.83 -8.28 7.31
C GLY A 246 7.01 -7.42 7.70
N SER A 247 7.99 -8.03 8.36
CA SER A 247 9.15 -7.33 8.93
C SER A 247 10.39 -7.34 8.02
N VAL A 248 10.41 -8.22 7.02
CA VAL A 248 11.51 -8.34 6.04
C VAL A 248 10.94 -8.36 4.61
N PHE A 249 11.79 -8.09 3.61
CA PHE A 249 11.41 -8.04 2.21
C PHE A 249 10.69 -9.33 1.75
N ALA A 250 11.23 -10.48 2.12
CA ALA A 250 10.66 -11.78 1.72
C ALA A 250 9.24 -12.02 2.26
N ASP A 251 8.85 -11.40 3.39
CA ASP A 251 7.51 -11.57 3.97
C ASP A 251 6.42 -10.92 3.11
N ALA A 252 6.77 -9.89 2.35
CA ALA A 252 5.84 -9.07 1.58
C ALA A 252 6.05 -9.18 0.05
N ASN A 253 7.14 -9.82 -0.40
CA ASN A 253 7.40 -9.99 -1.83
C ASN A 253 6.41 -10.99 -2.46
N PRO A 254 5.54 -10.57 -3.41
CA PRO A 254 4.57 -11.45 -4.04
C PRO A 254 5.16 -12.67 -4.75
N ASP A 255 6.45 -12.67 -5.07
CA ASP A 255 7.16 -13.81 -5.65
C ASP A 255 7.82 -14.71 -4.59
N GLY A 256 7.95 -14.25 -3.37
CA GLY A 256 8.75 -14.88 -2.31
C GLY A 256 8.02 -15.99 -1.52
N TRP A 257 6.73 -16.20 -1.76
CA TRP A 257 5.89 -17.14 -1.00
C TRP A 257 4.78 -17.78 -1.82
#